data_06c3c313cbca7149d94a7b6271e1aaed
#
_entry.id   06c3c313cbca7149d94a7b6271e1aaed
#
_cell.length_a   1.000
_cell.length_b   1.000
_cell.length_c   1.000
_cell.angle_alpha   90.00
_cell.angle_beta   90.00
_cell.angle_gamma   90.00
#
_symmetry.space_group_name_H-M   'P 1'
#
loop_
_entity.id
_entity.type
_entity.pdbx_description
1 polymer ?
#
loop_
_entity_poly.entity_id
_entity_poly.type
_entity_poly.pdbx_seq_one_letter_code
_entity_poly.pdbx_strand_id
1 'polypeptide(L)'
;MKKYKYLLPVAIIATGFWACGDENTTATDCTTEQCLIDKYGEFNADSANLVNQQTHNADSGLGISDGPNVIGTPTDSSGNVNPEPIVTPQDSNQTGDPAGAQNDSIPNNSYTSSSSSTIEPVVVSSSSGHHHHTSSSSVGDVKPAESSSSEEVIIPPTPENNFVEDHRSECQIDNIPSSVNNAKLPDPFMGLDGKRISSKDDWKCRREEIGAMYEKLMFGTKPRNPEKVEGSYSGGKLTIKVTDKGKSGSFSVKISNAGTKDKPKPAMIGFGGGMMGGCGSLGNATNGLDIAQITFNPDDVAPESGGGMFFQLYNQGQGTIIAWAWGVSRIIDALEKTPEAGIDVHHLAMTGCSRWGKGTLAVGAFDERIALTIPQESGSGGASLWRVGAQVNKQKGKQFVQGLSSAGTEGRWMISSFKSYDGKENTLPFDQHMLVAMVAPRALLILDNAGQEWLGEVPSNYCGQASKEVYDALGVTENYTYSQEGGHAHCSLPNGQFDEVKDFMNKFLLGKDAKTGKIDYSKNTQTINFKKSEWIDWETPTLK
;
A
#
# COMPACT_ATOMS: atom_id res chain seq x y z
N MET A 1 -5.18 32.87 -49.74
CA MET A 1 -4.35 32.23 -48.69
C MET A 1 -5.19 32.09 -47.44
N LYS A 2 -5.76 30.89 -47.23
CA LYS A 2 -6.59 30.59 -46.01
C LYS A 2 -5.69 29.96 -44.98
N LYS A 3 -5.58 30.60 -43.79
CA LYS A 3 -4.89 30.06 -42.63
C LYS A 3 -5.81 29.10 -41.88
N TYR A 4 -5.46 27.81 -41.83
CA TYR A 4 -6.09 26.85 -40.95
C TYR A 4 -5.50 27.02 -39.56
N LYS A 5 -6.36 27.35 -38.57
CA LYS A 5 -6.07 27.25 -37.15
C LYS A 5 -6.39 25.82 -36.69
N TYR A 6 -5.37 25.10 -36.26
CA TYR A 6 -5.56 23.85 -35.53
C TYR A 6 -5.88 24.21 -34.08
N LEU A 7 -7.09 23.89 -33.66
CA LEU A 7 -7.49 23.86 -32.25
C LEU A 7 -7.09 22.49 -31.70
N LEU A 8 -6.07 22.46 -30.87
CA LEU A 8 -5.80 21.34 -29.95
C LEU A 8 -6.76 21.49 -28.75
N PRO A 9 -7.44 20.44 -28.29
CA PRO A 9 -8.17 20.49 -27.04
C PRO A 9 -7.16 20.48 -25.89
N VAL A 10 -7.10 21.59 -25.14
CA VAL A 10 -6.42 21.67 -23.85
C VAL A 10 -7.28 20.87 -22.87
N ALA A 11 -6.80 19.71 -22.45
CA ALA A 11 -7.39 18.99 -21.33
C ALA A 11 -7.11 19.79 -20.06
N ILE A 12 -8.13 20.45 -19.54
CA ILE A 12 -8.09 21.10 -18.23
C ILE A 12 -8.14 19.97 -17.19
N ILE A 13 -6.99 19.73 -16.55
CA ILE A 13 -6.95 18.93 -15.33
C ILE A 13 -7.48 19.84 -14.22
N ALA A 14 -8.78 19.75 -13.98
CA ALA A 14 -9.40 20.32 -12.79
C ALA A 14 -9.02 19.44 -11.60
N THR A 15 -7.98 19.82 -10.85
CA THR A 15 -7.73 19.27 -9.52
C THR A 15 -8.83 19.79 -8.60
N GLY A 16 -9.85 18.96 -8.39
CA GLY A 16 -10.93 19.26 -7.45
C GLY A 16 -10.41 19.27 -6.03
N PHE A 17 -10.30 20.46 -5.46
CA PHE A 17 -10.17 20.64 -4.01
C PHE A 17 -11.53 20.41 -3.38
N TRP A 18 -11.70 19.30 -2.67
CA TRP A 18 -12.84 19.07 -1.78
C TRP A 18 -12.36 19.27 -0.34
N ALA A 19 -12.74 20.39 0.24
CA ALA A 19 -12.65 20.60 1.68
C ALA A 19 -13.83 19.88 2.34
N CYS A 20 -13.57 19.05 3.34
CA CYS A 20 -14.57 18.52 4.25
C CYS A 20 -15.06 19.64 5.15
N GLY A 21 -16.22 20.22 4.87
CA GLY A 21 -16.85 21.22 5.71
C GLY A 21 -18.19 21.69 5.12
N ASP A 22 -19.25 21.38 5.86
CA ASP A 22 -20.63 21.86 5.78
C ASP A 22 -21.49 21.50 4.56
N GLU A 23 -22.53 20.73 4.86
CA GLU A 23 -23.70 20.47 4.04
C GLU A 23 -24.41 21.79 3.71
N ASN A 24 -24.57 22.04 2.44
CA ASN A 24 -25.46 22.91 1.70
C ASN A 24 -24.75 23.88 0.75
N THR A 25 -24.19 23.33 -0.34
CA THR A 25 -24.15 24.05 -1.61
C THR A 25 -24.27 23.05 -2.74
N THR A 26 -25.44 23.01 -3.34
CA THR A 26 -25.71 22.34 -4.60
C THR A 26 -24.81 22.94 -5.68
N ALA A 27 -23.97 22.09 -6.27
CA ALA A 27 -23.21 22.42 -7.47
C ALA A 27 -24.20 22.61 -8.63
N THR A 28 -24.65 23.82 -8.85
CA THR A 28 -25.38 24.21 -10.05
C THR A 28 -24.40 24.69 -11.11
N ASP A 29 -24.34 23.95 -12.16
CA ASP A 29 -23.91 24.17 -13.52
C ASP A 29 -23.25 25.52 -13.86
N CYS A 30 -21.91 25.53 -13.87
CA CYS A 30 -21.15 26.47 -14.66
C CYS A 30 -20.74 25.78 -15.96
N THR A 31 -21.51 25.95 -17.02
CA THR A 31 -21.22 25.40 -18.35
C THR A 31 -20.65 26.42 -19.32
N THR A 32 -20.41 27.67 -18.93
CA THR A 32 -19.88 28.72 -19.77
C THR A 32 -18.60 29.32 -19.20
N GLU A 33 -17.68 29.70 -20.09
CA GLU A 33 -16.39 30.31 -19.78
C GLU A 33 -16.55 31.59 -18.92
N GLN A 34 -17.58 32.39 -19.18
CA GLN A 34 -17.87 33.61 -18.43
C GLN A 34 -18.26 33.32 -16.97
N CYS A 35 -19.00 32.26 -16.71
CA CYS A 35 -19.35 31.84 -15.35
C CYS A 35 -18.14 31.42 -14.54
N LEU A 36 -17.12 30.83 -15.17
CA LEU A 36 -15.86 30.47 -14.53
C LEU A 36 -15.01 31.70 -14.24
N ILE A 37 -14.98 32.69 -15.14
CA ILE A 37 -14.26 33.94 -14.95
C ILE A 37 -14.88 34.76 -13.81
N ASP A 38 -16.18 34.85 -13.74
CA ASP A 38 -16.91 35.59 -12.69
C ASP A 38 -16.74 34.97 -11.30
N LYS A 39 -16.53 33.64 -11.26
CA LYS A 39 -16.41 32.90 -9.99
C LYS A 39 -14.99 32.79 -9.47
N TYR A 40 -13.98 32.77 -10.37
CA TYR A 40 -12.58 32.49 -10.03
C TYR A 40 -11.57 33.56 -10.52
N GLY A 41 -12.02 34.58 -11.21
CA GLY A 41 -11.19 35.64 -11.78
C GLY A 41 -10.50 35.26 -13.10
N GLU A 42 -10.05 36.27 -13.85
CA GLU A 42 -9.31 36.04 -15.10
C GLU A 42 -7.96 35.35 -14.82
N PHE A 43 -7.73 34.23 -15.50
CA PHE A 43 -6.46 33.52 -15.46
C PHE A 43 -5.48 34.18 -16.42
N ASN A 44 -4.50 34.94 -15.90
CA ASN A 44 -3.48 35.58 -16.72
C ASN A 44 -2.37 34.56 -17.05
N ALA A 45 -2.01 34.44 -18.34
CA ALA A 45 -0.98 33.52 -18.84
C ALA A 45 0.42 33.76 -18.25
N ASP A 46 0.66 34.92 -17.64
CA ASP A 46 1.91 35.24 -16.96
C ASP A 46 2.08 34.46 -15.63
N SER A 47 0.99 33.99 -15.02
CA SER A 47 1.05 33.20 -13.79
C SER A 47 1.58 31.77 -14.04
N ALA A 48 1.43 31.23 -15.23
CA ALA A 48 1.98 29.93 -15.62
C ALA A 48 3.51 29.94 -15.78
N ASN A 49 4.07 31.08 -16.16
CA ASN A 49 5.52 31.26 -16.28
C ASN A 49 6.21 31.41 -14.92
N LEU A 50 5.53 31.96 -13.91
CA LEU A 50 6.08 32.06 -12.56
C LEU A 50 6.18 30.70 -11.85
N VAL A 51 5.23 29.81 -12.08
CA VAL A 51 5.28 28.44 -11.52
C VAL A 51 6.42 27.64 -12.15
N ASN A 52 6.65 27.78 -13.46
CA ASN A 52 7.76 27.12 -14.15
C ASN A 52 9.14 27.71 -13.79
N GLN A 53 9.22 28.98 -13.43
CA GLN A 53 10.48 29.58 -12.95
C GLN A 53 10.80 29.20 -11.49
N GLN A 54 9.81 28.93 -10.65
CA GLN A 54 10.03 28.48 -9.29
C GLN A 54 10.49 27.02 -9.22
N THR A 55 10.16 26.17 -10.19
CA THR A 55 10.64 24.79 -10.24
C THR A 55 12.05 24.66 -10.82
N HIS A 56 12.57 25.66 -11.54
CA HIS A 56 13.94 25.67 -12.07
C HIS A 56 14.94 26.44 -11.22
N ASN A 57 14.51 27.24 -10.24
CA ASN A 57 15.41 28.04 -9.38
C ASN A 57 15.71 27.41 -8.01
N ALA A 58 15.30 26.17 -7.76
CA ALA A 58 15.62 25.45 -6.52
C ALA A 58 17.00 24.76 -6.55
N ASP A 59 17.78 24.89 -7.64
CA ASP A 59 19.03 24.16 -7.81
C ASP A 59 20.28 25.02 -8.00
N SER A 60 20.24 26.31 -7.63
CA SER A 60 21.47 27.12 -7.57
C SER A 60 21.29 28.34 -6.66
N GLY A 61 21.96 28.32 -5.50
CA GLY A 61 22.07 29.56 -4.73
C GLY A 61 22.49 29.42 -3.29
N LEU A 62 23.72 29.00 -3.04
CA LEU A 62 24.44 29.41 -1.84
C LEU A 62 25.29 30.60 -2.20
N GLY A 63 24.79 31.79 -1.92
CA GLY A 63 25.55 33.04 -1.91
C GLY A 63 25.77 33.51 -0.47
N ILE A 64 27.00 33.47 -0.05
CA ILE A 64 27.44 34.11 1.19
C ILE A 64 27.98 35.50 0.80
N SER A 65 27.49 36.55 1.39
CA SER A 65 28.11 37.91 1.40
C SER A 65 28.48 38.27 2.84
N ASP A 66 29.59 38.65 2.98
CA ASP A 66 30.47 39.76 3.22
C ASP A 66 31.04 39.90 4.62
N GLY A 67 32.23 39.91 4.77
CA GLY A 67 33.48 40.49 5.02
C GLY A 67 33.66 41.32 6.32
N PRO A 68 34.80 41.97 6.69
CA PRO A 68 36.13 41.88 6.11
C PRO A 68 37.27 41.78 7.18
N ASN A 69 38.52 41.77 6.66
CA ASN A 69 39.84 42.15 7.27
C ASN A 69 40.78 41.00 7.66
N VAL A 70 41.83 40.88 7.04
CA VAL A 70 43.11 41.56 6.71
C VAL A 70 44.33 40.81 7.26
N ILE A 71 45.36 40.65 6.38
CA ILE A 71 46.80 40.54 6.60
C ILE A 71 47.43 39.13 6.76
N GLY A 72 48.32 38.85 5.80
CA GLY A 72 49.56 38.10 6.03
C GLY A 72 49.94 37.07 5.01
N THR A 73 50.57 37.44 3.89
CA THR A 73 51.51 36.62 3.11
C THR A 73 52.84 36.50 3.86
N PRO A 74 53.78 35.58 3.54
CA PRO A 74 54.28 35.32 2.20
C PRO A 74 54.75 33.88 1.88
N THR A 75 54.83 33.53 0.57
CA THR A 75 55.86 32.86 -0.23
C THR A 75 56.60 31.64 0.37
N ASP A 76 56.92 30.57 -0.32
CA ASP A 76 57.56 30.40 -1.63
C ASP A 76 57.59 28.94 -2.07
N SER A 77 57.54 28.72 -3.31
CA SER A 77 58.40 28.17 -4.32
C SER A 77 58.44 26.67 -4.58
N SER A 78 58.29 26.42 -5.83
CA SER A 78 58.94 25.43 -6.74
C SER A 78 58.31 24.04 -6.76
N GLY A 79 57.98 23.48 -7.86
CA GLY A 79 58.23 23.69 -9.25
C GLY A 79 58.15 22.43 -10.05
N ASN A 80 57.65 22.54 -11.25
CA ASN A 80 57.91 21.69 -12.43
C ASN A 80 57.21 20.32 -12.52
N VAL A 81 56.34 20.19 -13.46
CA VAL A 81 56.31 20.09 -14.94
C VAL A 81 56.38 18.63 -15.49
N ASN A 82 55.24 18.20 -16.01
CA ASN A 82 54.94 17.78 -17.41
C ASN A 82 55.34 16.35 -17.86
N PRO A 83 54.85 15.97 -19.05
CA PRO A 83 53.60 15.28 -19.32
C PRO A 83 53.77 14.01 -20.17
N GLU A 84 52.68 13.24 -20.30
CA GLU A 84 52.29 12.37 -21.42
C GLU A 84 53.27 11.32 -22.01
N PRO A 85 52.84 10.23 -22.71
CA PRO A 85 51.86 10.32 -23.80
C PRO A 85 50.84 9.15 -23.95
N ILE A 86 49.83 9.46 -24.73
CA ILE A 86 48.83 8.66 -25.43
C ILE A 86 49.49 7.57 -26.29
N VAL A 87 48.91 6.34 -26.24
CA VAL A 87 49.07 5.34 -27.32
C VAL A 87 47.77 4.67 -27.62
N THR A 88 47.22 4.96 -28.80
CA THR A 88 46.26 4.12 -29.54
C THR A 88 47.02 3.04 -30.32
N PRO A 89 46.45 1.88 -30.60
CA PRO A 89 46.72 1.16 -31.81
C PRO A 89 45.50 0.92 -32.68
N GLN A 90 45.86 1.03 -33.96
CA GLN A 90 45.05 0.88 -35.17
C GLN A 90 44.64 -0.55 -35.48
N ASP A 91 43.67 -0.60 -36.39
CA ASP A 91 43.13 -1.66 -37.21
C ASP A 91 44.13 -2.66 -37.80
N SER A 92 43.64 -3.91 -37.96
CA SER A 92 43.99 -4.71 -39.13
C SER A 92 42.86 -5.66 -39.53
N ASN A 93 42.40 -5.45 -40.76
CA ASN A 93 41.55 -6.29 -41.59
C ASN A 93 42.20 -7.63 -41.93
N GLN A 94 41.41 -8.68 -42.14
CA GLN A 94 41.32 -9.48 -43.39
C GLN A 94 40.35 -10.67 -43.21
N THR A 95 39.25 -10.65 -43.90
CA THR A 95 38.80 -11.39 -45.13
C THR A 95 38.77 -12.92 -45.03
N GLY A 96 37.63 -13.49 -45.40
CA GLY A 96 37.46 -14.88 -45.84
C GLY A 96 36.07 -15.46 -45.72
N ASP A 97 35.20 -15.18 -46.67
CA ASP A 97 34.10 -16.03 -47.11
C ASP A 97 34.62 -17.01 -48.17
N PRO A 98 33.99 -18.13 -48.56
CA PRO A 98 32.55 -18.25 -48.84
C PRO A 98 31.89 -19.65 -48.69
N ALA A 99 30.55 -19.64 -48.77
CA ALA A 99 29.65 -20.55 -49.47
C ALA A 99 29.23 -21.90 -48.88
N GLY A 100 27.94 -22.12 -48.85
CA GLY A 100 27.28 -23.42 -48.78
C GLY A 100 25.79 -23.33 -48.50
N ALA A 101 25.01 -23.05 -49.52
CA ALA A 101 23.56 -23.16 -49.51
C ALA A 101 23.08 -24.61 -49.45
N GLN A 102 21.98 -24.88 -48.75
CA GLN A 102 20.92 -25.77 -49.29
C GLN A 102 19.63 -25.56 -48.51
N ASN A 103 18.60 -25.28 -49.30
CA ASN A 103 17.17 -25.39 -49.01
C ASN A 103 16.81 -26.81 -48.59
N ASP A 104 15.87 -26.95 -47.67
CA ASP A 104 14.80 -27.92 -47.89
C ASP A 104 13.50 -27.55 -47.15
N SER A 105 12.48 -27.89 -47.82
CA SER A 105 11.09 -27.57 -47.90
C SER A 105 10.21 -28.02 -46.73
N ILE A 106 9.15 -27.26 -46.52
CA ILE A 106 7.93 -27.54 -45.76
C ILE A 106 7.21 -28.80 -46.35
N PRO A 107 6.44 -29.51 -45.56
CA PRO A 107 5.07 -29.77 -45.96
C PRO A 107 4.00 -29.39 -44.92
N ASN A 108 3.06 -28.64 -45.45
CA ASN A 108 1.69 -28.45 -44.98
C ASN A 108 0.97 -29.81 -44.86
N ASN A 109 0.25 -30.01 -43.77
CA ASN A 109 -0.87 -30.96 -43.79
C ASN A 109 -2.07 -30.44 -43.00
N SER A 110 -3.02 -30.00 -43.76
CA SER A 110 -4.41 -29.75 -43.38
C SER A 110 -5.14 -31.08 -43.19
N TYR A 111 -5.88 -31.23 -42.08
CA TYR A 111 -7.04 -32.12 -42.03
C TYR A 111 -8.25 -31.41 -41.46
N THR A 112 -9.27 -31.43 -42.24
CA THR A 112 -10.63 -30.94 -42.03
C THR A 112 -11.49 -31.96 -41.31
N SER A 113 -12.42 -31.42 -40.53
CA SER A 113 -13.84 -31.71 -40.35
C SER A 113 -14.32 -32.94 -39.57
N SER A 114 -15.18 -32.59 -38.65
CA SER A 114 -16.54 -33.07 -38.37
C SER A 114 -16.71 -34.31 -37.48
N SER A 115 -17.36 -34.06 -36.36
CA SER A 115 -18.70 -34.67 -36.13
C SER A 115 -19.32 -34.13 -34.82
N SER A 116 -20.51 -33.63 -34.97
CA SER A 116 -21.53 -33.29 -34.00
C SER A 116 -22.00 -34.50 -33.19
N SER A 117 -22.22 -34.37 -31.91
CA SER A 117 -23.17 -35.15 -31.14
C SER A 117 -23.95 -34.28 -30.16
N THR A 118 -25.18 -34.08 -30.54
CA THR A 118 -26.32 -33.58 -29.74
C THR A 118 -26.58 -34.51 -28.56
N ILE A 119 -26.74 -33.94 -27.39
CA ILE A 119 -27.40 -34.61 -26.23
C ILE A 119 -28.55 -33.72 -25.78
N GLU A 120 -29.76 -34.25 -25.88
CA GLU A 120 -31.02 -33.66 -25.46
C GLU A 120 -31.16 -33.59 -23.92
N PRO A 121 -32.02 -32.68 -23.40
CA PRO A 121 -32.23 -32.52 -21.97
C PRO A 121 -33.30 -33.51 -21.46
N VAL A 122 -32.99 -34.13 -20.35
CA VAL A 122 -33.95 -34.98 -19.61
C VAL A 122 -34.83 -34.10 -18.74
N VAL A 123 -36.11 -34.10 -19.04
CA VAL A 123 -37.21 -33.55 -18.24
C VAL A 123 -37.59 -34.55 -17.17
N VAL A 124 -37.55 -34.15 -15.89
CA VAL A 124 -38.16 -34.91 -14.82
C VAL A 124 -39.39 -34.16 -14.31
N SER A 125 -40.53 -34.78 -14.52
CA SER A 125 -41.85 -34.28 -14.16
C SER A 125 -42.14 -34.49 -12.67
N SER A 126 -42.75 -33.47 -12.09
CA SER A 126 -43.37 -33.43 -10.78
C SER A 126 -44.71 -34.18 -10.78
N SER A 127 -44.97 -35.00 -9.77
CA SER A 127 -46.31 -35.49 -9.47
C SER A 127 -46.78 -34.93 -8.12
N SER A 128 -47.89 -34.22 -8.20
CA SER A 128 -48.72 -33.73 -7.11
C SER A 128 -49.54 -34.86 -6.46
N GLY A 129 -49.64 -34.84 -5.17
CA GLY A 129 -50.62 -35.65 -4.41
C GLY A 129 -51.34 -34.81 -3.38
N HIS A 130 -52.61 -34.50 -3.68
CA HIS A 130 -53.56 -33.92 -2.73
C HIS A 130 -54.10 -34.93 -1.76
N HIS A 131 -54.19 -34.59 -0.49
CA HIS A 131 -55.22 -35.15 0.40
C HIS A 131 -55.80 -34.03 1.30
N HIS A 132 -57.10 -33.80 1.11
CA HIS A 132 -58.00 -33.12 2.02
C HIS A 132 -58.29 -33.95 3.27
N HIS A 133 -58.34 -33.32 4.44
CA HIS A 133 -59.36 -33.63 5.45
C HIS A 133 -59.69 -32.39 6.31
N THR A 134 -60.97 -32.24 6.52
CA THR A 134 -61.73 -31.14 7.10
C THR A 134 -61.85 -31.23 8.62
N SER A 135 -62.08 -30.01 9.21
CA SER A 135 -62.89 -29.65 10.39
C SER A 135 -62.34 -29.99 11.77
N SER A 136 -62.34 -29.10 12.76
CA SER A 136 -63.33 -28.20 13.28
C SER A 136 -62.79 -27.33 14.45
N SER A 137 -63.38 -26.18 14.58
CA SER A 137 -63.29 -25.11 15.55
C SER A 137 -62.96 -25.44 17.01
N SER A 138 -62.12 -24.59 17.65
CA SER A 138 -62.40 -23.98 18.95
C SER A 138 -61.62 -22.67 19.13
N VAL A 139 -62.33 -21.63 19.50
CA VAL A 139 -61.85 -20.27 19.80
C VAL A 139 -61.17 -20.29 21.16
N GLY A 140 -59.94 -19.77 21.20
CA GLY A 140 -59.23 -19.48 22.43
C GLY A 140 -58.43 -18.20 22.25
N ASP A 141 -58.78 -17.14 22.99
CA ASP A 141 -58.10 -15.88 23.05
C ASP A 141 -56.60 -16.04 23.32
N VAL A 142 -55.77 -15.54 22.42
CA VAL A 142 -54.33 -15.42 22.63
C VAL A 142 -53.94 -13.95 22.55
N LYS A 143 -53.53 -13.45 23.70
CA LYS A 143 -52.88 -12.15 23.93
C LYS A 143 -51.63 -12.05 23.03
N PRO A 144 -51.36 -10.87 22.41
CA PRO A 144 -50.12 -10.72 21.61
C PRO A 144 -48.91 -10.76 22.53
N ALA A 145 -48.01 -11.69 22.27
CA ALA A 145 -46.69 -11.69 22.85
C ALA A 145 -45.84 -10.65 22.09
N GLU A 146 -45.34 -9.67 22.79
CA GLU A 146 -44.28 -8.77 22.32
C GLU A 146 -42.99 -9.62 22.15
N SER A 147 -42.63 -9.88 20.91
CA SER A 147 -41.34 -10.47 20.57
C SER A 147 -40.33 -9.34 20.34
N SER A 148 -39.66 -8.91 21.38
CA SER A 148 -38.41 -8.19 21.25
C SER A 148 -37.27 -9.23 21.13
N SER A 149 -36.96 -9.67 19.93
CA SER A 149 -35.69 -10.34 19.67
C SER A 149 -34.64 -9.26 19.49
N SER A 150 -33.93 -8.94 20.55
CA SER A 150 -32.59 -8.36 20.43
C SER A 150 -31.72 -9.48 19.86
N GLU A 151 -31.39 -9.38 18.58
CA GLU A 151 -30.30 -10.19 18.02
C GLU A 151 -29.02 -9.80 18.77
N GLU A 152 -28.57 -10.70 19.63
CA GLU A 152 -27.25 -10.63 20.22
C GLU A 152 -26.27 -10.86 19.06
N VAL A 153 -25.55 -9.80 18.67
CA VAL A 153 -24.50 -9.85 17.63
C VAL A 153 -23.40 -10.75 18.20
N ILE A 154 -23.39 -12.01 17.80
CA ILE A 154 -22.29 -12.93 18.11
C ILE A 154 -21.11 -12.47 17.24
N ILE A 155 -20.21 -11.68 17.83
CA ILE A 155 -18.91 -11.37 17.24
C ILE A 155 -18.16 -12.72 17.19
N PRO A 156 -17.74 -13.20 16.00
CA PRO A 156 -16.92 -14.41 15.93
C PRO A 156 -15.69 -14.20 16.81
N PRO A 157 -15.24 -15.20 17.57
CA PRO A 157 -14.01 -15.07 18.32
C PRO A 157 -12.89 -14.77 17.34
N THR A 158 -12.37 -13.55 17.41
CA THR A 158 -11.07 -13.24 16.83
C THR A 158 -10.10 -14.27 17.40
N PRO A 159 -9.19 -14.87 16.62
CA PRO A 159 -8.16 -15.74 17.17
C PRO A 159 -7.56 -15.00 18.37
N GLU A 160 -7.31 -15.71 19.48
CA GLU A 160 -6.69 -15.16 20.68
C GLU A 160 -5.35 -14.48 20.31
N ASN A 161 -5.44 -13.29 19.77
CA ASN A 161 -4.30 -12.45 19.54
C ASN A 161 -4.01 -11.77 20.86
N ASN A 162 -2.83 -11.94 21.37
CA ASN A 162 -2.27 -11.19 22.48
C ASN A 162 -2.01 -9.73 22.06
N PHE A 163 -2.87 -9.10 21.30
CA PHE A 163 -2.90 -7.72 20.81
C PHE A 163 -1.67 -6.88 21.22
N VAL A 164 -0.49 -7.31 20.79
CA VAL A 164 0.78 -6.64 21.05
C VAL A 164 1.28 -5.95 19.79
N GLU A 165 2.16 -4.98 19.95
CA GLU A 165 2.75 -4.28 18.82
C GLU A 165 3.52 -5.26 17.91
N ASP A 166 4.39 -6.09 18.49
CA ASP A 166 5.14 -7.17 17.82
C ASP A 166 5.67 -8.21 18.83
N HIS A 167 6.25 -9.27 18.31
CA HIS A 167 6.86 -10.35 19.11
C HIS A 167 8.40 -10.34 19.05
N ARG A 168 9.00 -9.22 18.65
CA ARG A 168 10.45 -9.11 18.45
C ARG A 168 11.27 -9.60 19.64
N SER A 169 10.85 -9.30 20.88
CA SER A 169 11.55 -9.70 22.09
C SER A 169 11.48 -11.18 22.40
N GLU A 170 10.56 -11.92 21.77
CA GLU A 170 10.36 -13.36 21.97
C GLU A 170 11.16 -14.20 20.95
N CYS A 171 11.69 -13.56 19.90
CA CYS A 171 12.30 -14.23 18.77
C CYS A 171 13.81 -13.95 18.71
N GLN A 172 14.58 -15.00 18.51
CA GLN A 172 16.02 -14.85 18.26
C GLN A 172 16.24 -14.53 16.78
N ILE A 173 16.80 -13.35 16.51
CA ILE A 173 17.03 -12.87 15.14
C ILE A 173 18.50 -12.56 14.97
N ASP A 174 19.20 -13.48 14.32
CA ASP A 174 20.62 -13.40 14.06
C ASP A 174 20.90 -13.40 12.54
N ASN A 175 22.10 -12.97 12.18
CA ASN A 175 22.67 -13.15 10.84
C ASN A 175 21.80 -12.62 9.67
N ILE A 176 21.14 -11.46 9.88
CA ILE A 176 20.38 -10.81 8.80
C ILE A 176 21.31 -10.54 7.61
N PRO A 177 21.09 -11.15 6.44
CA PRO A 177 21.95 -10.96 5.27
C PRO A 177 21.83 -9.54 4.74
N SER A 178 22.93 -8.95 4.28
CA SER A 178 22.89 -7.67 3.56
C SER A 178 22.68 -7.88 2.06
N SER A 179 22.98 -9.07 1.56
CA SER A 179 22.85 -9.41 0.14
C SER A 179 22.73 -10.92 -0.03
N VAL A 180 21.97 -11.31 -1.03
CA VAL A 180 21.83 -12.68 -1.52
C VAL A 180 22.13 -12.70 -3.04
N ASN A 181 21.99 -13.85 -3.68
CA ASN A 181 21.95 -13.95 -5.13
C ASN A 181 20.75 -14.82 -5.52
N ASN A 182 19.62 -14.18 -5.73
CA ASN A 182 18.38 -14.87 -6.08
C ASN A 182 17.61 -14.05 -7.13
N ALA A 183 17.54 -14.58 -8.34
CA ALA A 183 16.79 -13.96 -9.44
C ALA A 183 15.26 -14.11 -9.27
N LYS A 184 14.83 -15.10 -8.49
CA LYS A 184 13.42 -15.35 -8.17
C LYS A 184 13.01 -14.67 -6.87
N LEU A 185 11.75 -14.79 -6.51
CA LEU A 185 11.25 -14.26 -5.25
C LEU A 185 11.83 -15.07 -4.07
N PRO A 186 12.33 -14.42 -3.03
CA PRO A 186 12.78 -15.10 -1.83
C PRO A 186 11.66 -15.90 -1.16
N ASP A 187 12.00 -17.08 -0.62
CA ASP A 187 11.07 -17.96 0.07
C ASP A 187 10.63 -17.37 1.43
N PRO A 188 9.34 -17.01 1.63
CA PRO A 188 8.88 -16.47 2.89
C PRO A 188 8.90 -17.48 4.04
N PHE A 189 8.99 -18.77 3.73
CA PHE A 189 8.98 -19.86 4.72
C PHE A 189 10.38 -20.31 5.14
N MET A 190 11.43 -19.77 4.54
CA MET A 190 12.81 -20.10 4.87
C MET A 190 13.35 -19.17 5.95
N GLY A 191 13.60 -19.69 7.15
CA GLY A 191 14.19 -18.94 8.26
C GLY A 191 15.64 -18.46 7.98
N LEU A 192 16.10 -17.50 8.75
CA LEU A 192 17.47 -16.99 8.67
C LEU A 192 18.51 -18.05 9.06
N ASP A 193 18.10 -19.08 9.80
CA ASP A 193 18.91 -20.25 10.16
C ASP A 193 19.03 -21.29 9.01
N GLY A 194 18.39 -21.02 7.86
CA GLY A 194 18.36 -21.92 6.71
C GLY A 194 17.36 -23.09 6.83
N LYS A 195 16.50 -23.09 7.84
CA LYS A 195 15.43 -24.10 7.99
C LYS A 195 14.09 -23.53 7.57
N ARG A 196 13.26 -24.40 6.99
CA ARG A 196 11.88 -24.04 6.67
C ARG A 196 11.02 -24.18 7.91
N ILE A 197 10.11 -23.23 8.09
CA ILE A 197 9.09 -23.31 9.12
C ILE A 197 8.09 -24.44 8.80
N SER A 198 7.50 -25.04 9.82
CA SER A 198 6.61 -26.20 9.72
C SER A 198 5.29 -26.04 10.47
N SER A 199 5.19 -25.04 11.33
CA SER A 199 4.00 -24.76 12.13
C SER A 199 3.57 -23.30 12.00
N LYS A 200 2.31 -23.02 12.37
CA LYS A 200 1.78 -21.65 12.46
C LYS A 200 2.49 -20.85 13.56
N ASP A 201 2.92 -21.50 14.62
CA ASP A 201 3.67 -20.87 15.70
C ASP A 201 5.07 -20.41 15.21
N ASP A 202 5.73 -21.19 14.34
CA ASP A 202 6.99 -20.77 13.73
C ASP A 202 6.83 -19.48 12.90
N TRP A 203 5.64 -19.29 12.29
CA TRP A 203 5.36 -18.09 11.47
C TRP A 203 5.50 -16.80 12.27
N LYS A 204 5.18 -16.80 13.56
CA LYS A 204 5.35 -15.64 14.44
C LYS A 204 6.79 -15.11 14.40
N CYS A 205 7.77 -15.97 14.66
CA CYS A 205 9.17 -15.54 14.65
C CYS A 205 9.73 -15.36 13.22
N ARG A 206 9.25 -16.14 12.25
CA ARG A 206 9.63 -15.92 10.86
C ARG A 206 9.20 -14.53 10.36
N ARG A 207 8.04 -14.08 10.72
CA ARG A 207 7.54 -12.74 10.44
C ARG A 207 8.44 -11.66 11.06
N GLU A 208 8.90 -11.85 12.30
CA GLU A 208 9.85 -10.94 12.95
C GLU A 208 11.22 -10.91 12.27
N GLU A 209 11.72 -12.04 11.77
CA GLU A 209 12.93 -12.10 10.94
C GLU A 209 12.77 -11.28 9.64
N ILE A 210 11.62 -11.44 8.96
CA ILE A 210 11.30 -10.68 7.75
C ILE A 210 11.28 -9.19 8.09
N GLY A 211 10.58 -8.79 9.16
CA GLY A 211 10.54 -7.40 9.63
C GLY A 211 11.94 -6.83 9.89
N ALA A 212 12.83 -7.63 10.49
CA ALA A 212 14.20 -7.23 10.76
C ALA A 212 15.03 -7.00 9.47
N MET A 213 14.79 -7.78 8.42
CA MET A 213 15.40 -7.53 7.11
C MET A 213 14.95 -6.20 6.53
N TYR A 214 13.64 -5.88 6.57
CA TYR A 214 13.11 -4.60 6.10
C TYR A 214 13.65 -3.43 6.92
N GLU A 215 13.72 -3.56 8.25
CA GLU A 215 14.29 -2.52 9.11
C GLU A 215 15.77 -2.28 8.78
N LYS A 216 16.55 -3.33 8.62
CA LYS A 216 17.98 -3.21 8.35
C LYS A 216 18.27 -2.58 7.00
N LEU A 217 17.52 -2.93 5.95
CA LEU A 217 17.91 -2.66 4.58
C LEU A 217 17.06 -1.60 3.89
N MET A 218 15.78 -1.41 4.31
CA MET A 218 14.85 -0.56 3.60
C MET A 218 14.30 0.60 4.44
N PHE A 219 13.78 0.33 5.65
CA PHE A 219 13.01 1.34 6.39
C PHE A 219 13.79 2.01 7.53
N GLY A 220 14.84 1.37 8.05
CA GLY A 220 15.44 1.70 9.33
C GLY A 220 14.64 1.13 10.51
N THR A 221 15.25 1.06 11.67
CA THR A 221 14.66 0.41 12.84
C THR A 221 13.47 1.21 13.37
N LYS A 222 12.32 0.55 13.57
CA LYS A 222 11.16 1.09 14.27
C LYS A 222 11.44 1.09 15.77
N PRO A 223 11.49 2.25 16.46
CA PRO A 223 11.63 2.29 17.91
C PRO A 223 10.40 1.66 18.59
N ARG A 224 10.64 0.78 19.55
CA ARG A 224 9.62 0.05 20.31
C ARG A 224 9.65 0.47 21.76
N ASN A 225 8.53 0.30 22.46
CA ASN A 225 8.42 0.44 23.90
C ASN A 225 9.04 1.75 24.45
N PRO A 226 8.54 2.95 24.01
CA PRO A 226 9.03 4.19 24.60
C PRO A 226 8.75 4.21 26.11
N GLU A 227 9.57 4.96 26.87
CA GLU A 227 9.47 5.03 28.32
C GLU A 227 8.06 5.42 28.80
N LYS A 228 7.36 6.27 28.04
CA LYS A 228 6.01 6.70 28.38
C LYS A 228 5.21 7.15 27.17
N VAL A 229 3.96 6.68 27.09
CA VAL A 229 2.93 7.22 26.19
C VAL A 229 1.73 7.64 27.02
N GLU A 230 1.27 8.87 26.83
CA GLU A 230 0.12 9.48 27.50
C GLU A 230 -0.90 9.90 26.45
N GLY A 231 -2.19 9.57 26.66
CA GLY A 231 -3.33 10.02 25.90
C GLY A 231 -4.14 11.08 26.65
N SER A 232 -4.69 12.07 25.93
CA SER A 232 -5.68 13.01 26.46
C SER A 232 -6.73 13.27 25.39
N TYR A 233 -7.98 12.94 25.70
CA TYR A 233 -9.11 13.05 24.78
C TYR A 233 -10.07 14.16 25.20
N SER A 234 -10.39 15.06 24.26
CA SER A 234 -11.40 16.11 24.45
C SER A 234 -11.92 16.59 23.09
N GLY A 235 -13.24 16.75 22.97
CA GLY A 235 -13.88 17.36 21.81
C GLY A 235 -13.55 16.67 20.46
N GLY A 236 -13.48 15.34 20.44
CA GLY A 236 -13.14 14.59 19.23
C GLY A 236 -11.65 14.62 18.85
N LYS A 237 -10.79 15.12 19.72
CA LYS A 237 -9.34 15.17 19.53
C LYS A 237 -8.63 14.33 20.59
N LEU A 238 -7.83 13.36 20.17
CA LEU A 238 -6.89 12.64 21.02
C LEU A 238 -5.50 13.26 20.82
N THR A 239 -4.92 13.76 21.92
CA THR A 239 -3.53 14.23 21.94
C THR A 239 -2.66 13.14 22.54
N ILE A 240 -1.60 12.78 21.81
CA ILE A 240 -0.64 11.74 22.16
C ILE A 240 0.68 12.44 22.56
N LYS A 241 1.17 12.17 23.76
CA LYS A 241 2.49 12.62 24.22
C LYS A 241 3.38 11.41 24.43
N VAL A 242 4.55 11.43 23.83
CA VAL A 242 5.55 10.38 23.93
C VAL A 242 6.79 10.93 24.62
N THR A 243 7.31 10.17 25.57
CA THR A 243 8.60 10.44 26.22
C THR A 243 9.49 9.22 26.07
N ASP A 244 10.69 9.42 25.54
CA ASP A 244 11.69 8.38 25.40
C ASP A 244 13.11 8.97 25.38
N LYS A 245 14.05 8.30 26.06
CA LYS A 245 15.47 8.69 26.10
C LYS A 245 15.68 10.14 26.53
N GLY A 246 14.89 10.57 27.52
CA GLY A 246 14.95 11.93 28.05
C GLY A 246 14.40 13.02 27.14
N LYS A 247 13.77 12.67 26.01
CA LYS A 247 13.12 13.59 25.08
C LYS A 247 11.62 13.39 25.10
N SER A 248 10.86 14.43 24.75
CA SER A 248 9.40 14.35 24.65
C SER A 248 8.92 15.04 23.38
N GLY A 249 7.84 14.54 22.82
CA GLY A 249 7.12 15.14 21.73
C GLY A 249 5.63 14.83 21.80
N SER A 250 4.81 15.56 21.06
CA SER A 250 3.37 15.32 21.02
C SER A 250 2.80 15.59 19.63
N PHE A 251 1.76 14.85 19.29
CA PHE A 251 0.93 15.04 18.11
C PHE A 251 -0.53 14.74 18.44
N SER A 252 -1.43 14.91 17.50
CA SER A 252 -2.85 14.68 17.75
C SER A 252 -3.54 14.04 16.57
N VAL A 253 -4.63 13.31 16.85
CA VAL A 253 -5.52 12.76 15.83
C VAL A 253 -6.96 13.25 16.08
N LYS A 254 -7.74 13.36 14.99
CA LYS A 254 -9.17 13.66 15.05
C LYS A 254 -9.94 12.35 15.09
N ILE A 255 -10.88 12.23 16.00
CA ILE A 255 -11.80 11.10 16.12
C ILE A 255 -13.22 11.59 15.87
N SER A 256 -13.92 10.95 14.95
CA SER A 256 -15.31 11.20 14.65
C SER A 256 -16.13 9.91 14.72
N ASN A 257 -17.42 10.02 14.97
CA ASN A 257 -18.35 8.89 15.13
C ASN A 257 -17.90 7.86 16.21
N ALA A 258 -17.18 8.31 17.23
CA ALA A 258 -16.76 7.47 18.33
C ALA A 258 -17.97 6.90 19.10
N GLY A 259 -17.74 5.78 19.78
CA GLY A 259 -18.67 5.25 20.77
C GLY A 259 -18.56 5.99 22.10
N THR A 260 -18.88 5.27 23.17
CA THR A 260 -18.66 5.72 24.56
C THR A 260 -17.70 4.74 25.24
N LYS A 261 -17.20 5.10 26.41
CA LYS A 261 -16.38 4.21 27.24
C LYS A 261 -17.03 2.84 27.46
N ASP A 262 -18.35 2.83 27.71
CA ASP A 262 -19.09 1.61 28.03
C ASP A 262 -19.60 0.87 26.77
N LYS A 263 -19.58 1.53 25.61
CA LYS A 263 -19.93 0.99 24.30
C LYS A 263 -18.94 1.51 23.25
N PRO A 264 -17.68 1.06 23.30
CA PRO A 264 -16.70 1.50 22.32
C PRO A 264 -17.05 0.96 20.93
N LYS A 265 -16.63 1.67 19.90
CA LYS A 265 -16.82 1.26 18.50
C LYS A 265 -15.51 0.83 17.86
N PRO A 266 -15.55 -0.17 16.96
CA PRO A 266 -14.49 -0.40 16.02
C PRO A 266 -14.09 0.88 15.30
N ALA A 267 -12.84 1.00 14.87
CA ALA A 267 -12.38 2.22 14.24
C ALA A 267 -11.52 1.97 13.01
N MET A 268 -11.63 2.87 12.04
CA MET A 268 -10.70 2.96 10.91
C MET A 268 -9.77 4.14 11.13
N ILE A 269 -8.47 3.87 11.16
CA ILE A 269 -7.41 4.88 11.14
C ILE A 269 -7.08 5.15 9.68
N GLY A 270 -7.22 6.41 9.25
CA GLY A 270 -6.88 6.85 7.90
C GLY A 270 -5.78 7.89 7.94
N PHE A 271 -4.79 7.74 7.06
CA PHE A 271 -3.88 8.83 6.78
C PHE A 271 -4.65 9.97 6.12
N GLY A 272 -4.51 11.17 6.66
CA GLY A 272 -5.19 12.36 6.16
C GLY A 272 -4.59 13.62 6.74
N GLY A 273 -4.84 14.77 6.09
CA GLY A 273 -4.30 16.06 6.48
C GLY A 273 -3.31 16.61 5.45
N GLY A 274 -2.79 17.84 5.70
CA GLY A 274 -1.91 18.54 4.76
C GLY A 274 -2.62 19.06 3.50
N MET A 275 -1.83 19.58 2.57
CA MET A 275 -2.30 20.24 1.34
C MET A 275 -2.96 19.25 0.33
N MET A 276 -2.84 17.94 0.53
CA MET A 276 -3.40 16.89 -0.31
C MET A 276 -4.71 16.28 0.23
N GLY A 277 -5.30 16.89 1.25
CA GLY A 277 -6.68 16.68 1.70
C GLY A 277 -7.18 15.24 1.68
N GLY A 278 -6.57 14.32 2.42
CA GLY A 278 -7.01 12.94 2.41
C GLY A 278 -7.93 12.61 3.58
N CYS A 279 -9.22 12.77 3.43
CA CYS A 279 -10.14 11.90 4.16
C CYS A 279 -9.97 10.53 3.54
N GLY A 280 -9.55 9.54 4.32
CA GLY A 280 -9.17 8.20 3.89
C GLY A 280 -9.72 7.78 2.52
N SER A 281 -8.85 7.33 1.67
CA SER A 281 -9.04 6.99 0.26
C SER A 281 -10.27 6.12 -0.08
N LEU A 282 -10.93 5.57 0.93
CA LEU A 282 -12.08 4.67 0.75
C LEU A 282 -13.42 5.39 0.47
N GLY A 283 -13.41 6.73 0.45
CA GLY A 283 -14.58 7.53 0.08
C GLY A 283 -15.85 7.12 0.82
N ASN A 284 -16.94 6.94 0.06
CA ASN A 284 -18.25 6.58 0.61
C ASN A 284 -18.40 5.09 0.97
N ALA A 285 -17.39 4.25 0.73
CA ALA A 285 -17.50 2.81 1.01
C ALA A 285 -17.71 2.48 2.50
N THR A 286 -17.35 3.40 3.39
CA THR A 286 -17.56 3.26 4.83
C THR A 286 -18.89 3.86 5.32
N ASN A 287 -19.65 4.55 4.45
CA ASN A 287 -20.91 5.17 4.82
C ASN A 287 -21.93 4.12 5.27
N GLY A 288 -22.61 4.40 6.38
CA GLY A 288 -23.62 3.51 6.97
C GLY A 288 -23.04 2.37 7.80
N LEU A 289 -21.72 2.27 7.93
CA LEU A 289 -21.08 1.35 8.86
C LEU A 289 -20.96 1.99 10.24
N ASP A 290 -21.25 1.23 11.29
CA ASP A 290 -21.15 1.71 12.68
C ASP A 290 -19.71 1.61 13.20
N ILE A 291 -18.81 2.36 12.57
CA ILE A 291 -17.38 2.45 12.90
C ILE A 291 -16.97 3.90 13.17
N ALA A 292 -16.03 4.09 14.07
CA ALA A 292 -15.38 5.39 14.27
C ALA A 292 -14.32 5.65 13.18
N GLN A 293 -14.05 6.93 12.92
CA GLN A 293 -13.02 7.37 12.00
C GLN A 293 -11.92 8.10 12.78
N ILE A 294 -10.69 7.71 12.63
CA ILE A 294 -9.51 8.35 13.22
C ILE A 294 -8.67 8.92 12.08
N THR A 295 -8.58 10.24 11.99
CA THR A 295 -7.76 10.91 10.98
C THR A 295 -6.40 11.25 11.57
N PHE A 296 -5.35 10.71 10.98
CA PHE A 296 -3.95 10.94 11.35
C PHE A 296 -3.21 11.64 10.22
N ASN A 297 -2.66 12.84 10.51
CA ASN A 297 -1.73 13.52 9.61
C ASN A 297 -0.31 13.02 9.86
N PRO A 298 0.30 12.24 8.97
CA PRO A 298 1.63 11.68 9.19
C PRO A 298 2.74 12.75 9.24
N ASP A 299 2.52 13.94 8.66
CA ASP A 299 3.46 15.06 8.71
C ASP A 299 3.62 15.63 10.13
N ASP A 300 2.65 15.45 11.01
CA ASP A 300 2.77 15.84 12.42
C ASP A 300 3.85 15.01 13.15
N VAL A 301 4.18 13.84 12.62
CA VAL A 301 5.19 12.93 13.16
C VAL A 301 6.48 12.97 12.35
N ALA A 302 6.39 12.79 11.04
CA ALA A 302 7.54 12.72 10.14
C ALA A 302 7.19 13.22 8.73
N PRO A 303 7.32 14.52 8.43
CA PRO A 303 7.11 15.05 7.09
C PRO A 303 8.16 14.52 6.11
N GLU A 304 7.76 14.34 4.85
CA GLU A 304 8.62 13.83 3.77
C GLU A 304 9.82 14.76 3.49
N SER A 305 9.68 16.05 3.78
CA SER A 305 10.79 17.01 3.72
C SER A 305 11.89 16.76 4.75
N GLY A 306 11.64 15.88 5.71
CA GLY A 306 12.51 15.61 6.85
C GLY A 306 12.20 16.47 8.07
N GLY A 307 12.72 16.12 9.21
CA GLY A 307 12.38 16.74 10.48
C GLY A 307 11.14 16.11 11.10
N GLY A 308 10.39 16.89 11.91
CA GLY A 308 9.24 16.39 12.66
C GLY A 308 9.60 15.72 13.98
N MET A 309 8.56 15.39 14.74
CA MET A 309 8.69 14.92 16.12
C MET A 309 9.47 13.60 16.23
N PHE A 310 9.22 12.66 15.32
CA PHE A 310 9.91 11.37 15.34
C PHE A 310 11.43 11.52 15.24
N PHE A 311 11.91 12.32 14.29
CA PHE A 311 13.34 12.52 14.08
C PHE A 311 14.00 13.38 15.17
N GLN A 312 13.22 14.18 15.90
CA GLN A 312 13.71 14.88 17.11
C GLN A 312 13.92 13.89 18.28
N LEU A 313 13.07 12.87 18.38
CA LEU A 313 13.21 11.82 19.40
C LEU A 313 14.34 10.82 19.07
N TYR A 314 14.41 10.33 17.81
CA TYR A 314 15.17 9.14 17.43
C TYR A 314 16.31 9.34 16.42
N ASN A 315 16.62 10.59 16.06
CA ASN A 315 17.60 10.95 15.03
C ASN A 315 17.12 10.66 13.58
N GLN A 316 18.04 10.82 12.59
CA GLN A 316 17.70 10.88 11.16
C GLN A 316 18.04 9.60 10.37
N GLY A 317 18.07 8.44 11.02
CA GLY A 317 18.50 7.19 10.39
C GLY A 317 17.38 6.36 9.74
N GLN A 318 16.11 6.75 9.93
CA GLN A 318 14.96 5.99 9.45
C GLN A 318 14.30 6.66 8.25
N GLY A 319 13.54 5.86 7.46
CA GLY A 319 12.61 6.39 6.47
C GLY A 319 11.31 6.91 7.09
N THR A 320 10.59 7.77 6.38
CA THR A 320 9.32 8.33 6.87
C THR A 320 8.23 7.27 7.00
N ILE A 321 8.22 6.24 6.14
CA ILE A 321 7.22 5.16 6.21
C ILE A 321 7.23 4.46 7.56
N ILE A 322 8.41 4.10 8.08
CA ILE A 322 8.49 3.43 9.37
C ILE A 322 8.20 4.37 10.54
N ALA A 323 8.48 5.67 10.36
CA ALA A 323 8.12 6.70 11.33
C ALA A 323 6.60 6.89 11.40
N TRP A 324 5.89 6.80 10.26
CA TRP A 324 4.43 6.83 10.22
C TRP A 324 3.82 5.59 10.90
N ALA A 325 4.39 4.39 10.65
CA ALA A 325 3.98 3.18 11.34
C ALA A 325 4.18 3.29 12.86
N TRP A 326 5.31 3.85 13.30
CA TRP A 326 5.54 4.18 14.70
C TRP A 326 4.48 5.14 15.25
N GLY A 327 4.11 6.16 14.50
CA GLY A 327 3.06 7.11 14.90
C GLY A 327 1.73 6.43 15.17
N VAL A 328 1.32 5.49 14.32
CA VAL A 328 0.09 4.70 14.50
C VAL A 328 0.20 3.82 15.76
N SER A 329 1.32 3.16 15.97
CA SER A 329 1.54 2.38 17.21
C SER A 329 1.36 3.24 18.47
N ARG A 330 1.85 4.47 18.44
CA ARG A 330 1.67 5.42 19.58
C ARG A 330 0.23 5.91 19.71
N ILE A 331 -0.54 5.99 18.61
CA ILE A 331 -1.98 6.25 18.69
C ILE A 331 -2.68 5.11 19.43
N ILE A 332 -2.37 3.86 19.09
CA ILE A 332 -2.96 2.68 19.74
C ILE A 332 -2.61 2.65 21.22
N ASP A 333 -1.32 2.85 21.58
CA ASP A 333 -0.89 2.92 22.99
C ASP A 333 -1.66 3.98 23.81
N ALA A 334 -1.96 5.11 23.19
CA ALA A 334 -2.72 6.18 23.84
C ALA A 334 -4.19 5.82 23.95
N LEU A 335 -4.79 5.18 22.93
CA LEU A 335 -6.19 4.72 22.97
C LEU A 335 -6.41 3.68 24.06
N GLU A 336 -5.51 2.70 24.22
CA GLU A 336 -5.55 1.69 25.29
C GLU A 336 -5.61 2.32 26.68
N LYS A 337 -5.00 3.50 26.86
CA LYS A 337 -4.96 4.25 28.13
C LYS A 337 -6.05 5.32 28.24
N THR A 338 -6.87 5.51 27.20
CA THR A 338 -7.87 6.58 27.13
C THR A 338 -9.24 6.02 26.68
N PRO A 339 -9.88 5.17 27.51
CA PRO A 339 -11.16 4.54 27.16
C PRO A 339 -12.29 5.56 26.94
N GLU A 340 -12.15 6.79 27.43
CA GLU A 340 -13.06 7.92 27.20
C GLU A 340 -13.14 8.31 25.71
N ALA A 341 -12.16 7.91 24.89
CA ALA A 341 -12.18 8.09 23.44
C ALA A 341 -13.26 7.23 22.74
N GLY A 342 -13.83 6.22 23.43
CA GLY A 342 -14.91 5.39 22.92
C GLY A 342 -14.52 4.52 21.73
N ILE A 343 -13.27 4.04 21.67
CA ILE A 343 -12.72 3.22 20.59
C ILE A 343 -12.45 1.81 21.10
N ASP A 344 -12.94 0.83 20.36
CA ASP A 344 -12.58 -0.58 20.53
C ASP A 344 -11.20 -0.83 19.89
N VAL A 345 -10.18 -0.92 20.71
CA VAL A 345 -8.79 -1.09 20.29
C VAL A 345 -8.48 -2.47 19.73
N HIS A 346 -9.39 -3.44 19.88
CA HIS A 346 -9.26 -4.79 19.33
C HIS A 346 -9.77 -4.92 17.90
N HIS A 347 -10.55 -3.93 17.42
CA HIS A 347 -11.13 -3.89 16.09
C HIS A 347 -10.73 -2.61 15.35
N LEU A 348 -9.41 -2.49 15.08
CA LEU A 348 -8.83 -1.37 14.36
C LEU A 348 -8.52 -1.76 12.91
N ALA A 349 -8.94 -0.90 11.98
CA ALA A 349 -8.49 -0.94 10.60
C ALA A 349 -7.53 0.22 10.30
N MET A 350 -6.67 0.02 9.29
CA MET A 350 -5.78 1.04 8.77
C MET A 350 -5.93 1.18 7.26
N THR A 351 -6.00 2.43 6.75
CA THR A 351 -6.09 2.72 5.33
C THR A 351 -5.31 3.97 4.92
N GLY A 352 -4.99 4.03 3.63
CA GLY A 352 -4.35 5.15 2.96
C GLY A 352 -4.05 4.82 1.51
N CYS A 353 -3.89 5.84 0.67
CA CYS A 353 -3.64 5.67 -0.76
C CYS A 353 -2.25 6.16 -1.16
N SER A 354 -1.71 5.60 -2.24
CA SER A 354 -0.44 6.02 -2.85
C SER A 354 0.72 5.85 -1.86
N ARG A 355 1.50 6.90 -1.58
CA ARG A 355 2.55 6.89 -0.55
C ARG A 355 2.02 6.53 0.83
N TRP A 356 0.80 6.95 1.15
CA TRP A 356 0.13 6.55 2.38
C TRP A 356 -0.39 5.11 2.34
N GLY A 357 -0.62 4.55 1.15
CA GLY A 357 -0.83 3.10 0.96
C GLY A 357 0.41 2.29 1.31
N LYS A 358 1.62 2.78 0.96
CA LYS A 358 2.89 2.19 1.40
C LYS A 358 2.99 2.23 2.94
N GLY A 359 2.65 3.39 3.54
CA GLY A 359 2.59 3.56 5.00
C GLY A 359 1.57 2.63 5.66
N THR A 360 0.39 2.48 5.07
CA THR A 360 -0.67 1.58 5.55
C THR A 360 -0.19 0.13 5.59
N LEU A 361 0.46 -0.35 4.54
CA LEU A 361 1.01 -1.70 4.50
C LEU A 361 2.10 -1.88 5.57
N ALA A 362 2.97 -0.89 5.75
CA ALA A 362 3.99 -0.92 6.80
C ALA A 362 3.36 -0.93 8.21
N VAL A 363 2.27 -0.15 8.44
CA VAL A 363 1.52 -0.21 9.71
C VAL A 363 1.02 -1.62 9.98
N GLY A 364 0.30 -2.23 9.02
CA GLY A 364 -0.21 -3.59 9.19
C GLY A 364 0.89 -4.64 9.36
N ALA A 365 2.04 -4.45 8.71
CA ALA A 365 3.18 -5.36 8.83
C ALA A 365 3.90 -5.26 10.19
N PHE A 366 4.00 -4.06 10.77
CA PHE A 366 4.81 -3.77 11.96
C PHE A 366 3.99 -3.48 13.24
N ASP A 367 2.68 -3.64 13.22
CA ASP A 367 1.82 -3.56 14.41
C ASP A 367 0.69 -4.60 14.34
N GLU A 368 0.76 -5.61 15.20
CA GLU A 368 -0.21 -6.71 15.18
C GLU A 368 -1.57 -6.34 15.75
N ARG A 369 -1.69 -5.22 16.41
CA ARG A 369 -2.98 -4.72 16.94
C ARG A 369 -3.91 -4.21 15.85
N ILE A 370 -3.42 -4.04 14.61
CA ILE A 370 -4.27 -3.72 13.45
C ILE A 370 -4.95 -5.00 12.94
N ALA A 371 -6.24 -5.10 13.14
CA ALA A 371 -7.04 -6.25 12.73
C ALA A 371 -7.27 -6.32 11.21
N LEU A 372 -7.39 -5.15 10.55
CA LEU A 372 -7.65 -5.04 9.12
C LEU A 372 -6.77 -3.97 8.47
N THR A 373 -6.03 -4.36 7.44
CA THR A 373 -5.16 -3.46 6.67
C THR A 373 -5.68 -3.29 5.25
N ILE A 374 -5.90 -2.03 4.80
CA ILE A 374 -6.44 -1.73 3.47
C ILE A 374 -5.52 -0.71 2.77
N PRO A 375 -4.37 -1.13 2.21
CA PRO A 375 -3.55 -0.26 1.37
C PRO A 375 -4.20 -0.07 0.00
N GLN A 376 -4.35 1.19 -0.43
CA GLN A 376 -4.86 1.52 -1.75
C GLN A 376 -3.74 2.04 -2.64
N GLU A 377 -3.61 1.51 -3.84
CA GLU A 377 -2.72 1.98 -4.92
C GLU A 377 -1.30 2.27 -4.44
N SER A 378 -0.76 1.34 -3.64
CA SER A 378 0.50 1.55 -2.94
C SER A 378 1.75 1.47 -3.84
N GLY A 379 1.70 0.72 -4.93
CA GLY A 379 2.79 0.60 -5.90
C GLY A 379 4.13 0.17 -5.30
N SER A 380 5.21 0.62 -5.90
CA SER A 380 6.59 0.30 -5.51
C SER A 380 6.92 0.81 -4.11
N GLY A 381 7.44 -0.05 -3.27
CA GLY A 381 7.63 0.20 -1.83
C GLY A 381 6.40 -0.12 -0.98
N GLY A 382 5.28 -0.43 -1.61
CA GLY A 382 4.08 -1.03 -1.05
C GLY A 382 3.89 -2.46 -1.59
N ALA A 383 2.77 -2.74 -2.25
CA ALA A 383 2.41 -4.06 -2.75
C ALA A 383 2.83 -4.32 -4.21
N SER A 384 4.02 -3.88 -4.62
CA SER A 384 4.53 -4.05 -5.99
C SER A 384 5.96 -4.59 -5.97
N LEU A 385 6.19 -5.74 -6.63
CA LEU A 385 7.46 -6.47 -6.61
C LEU A 385 8.59 -5.69 -7.28
N TRP A 386 9.72 -5.54 -6.61
CA TRP A 386 10.92 -4.88 -7.11
C TRP A 386 11.52 -5.60 -8.33
N ARG A 387 11.69 -6.94 -8.24
CA ARG A 387 12.26 -7.76 -9.32
C ARG A 387 11.44 -7.71 -10.59
N VAL A 388 10.11 -7.79 -10.46
CA VAL A 388 9.19 -7.75 -11.61
C VAL A 388 9.15 -6.34 -12.20
N GLY A 389 9.14 -5.29 -11.37
CA GLY A 389 9.22 -3.89 -11.81
C GLY A 389 10.48 -3.60 -12.59
N ALA A 390 11.64 -4.07 -12.11
CA ALA A 390 12.92 -3.96 -12.82
C ALA A 390 12.90 -4.68 -14.17
N GLN A 391 12.29 -5.88 -14.23
CA GLN A 391 12.15 -6.60 -15.51
C GLN A 391 11.24 -5.85 -16.49
N VAL A 392 10.11 -5.32 -16.04
CA VAL A 392 9.20 -4.50 -16.88
C VAL A 392 9.95 -3.28 -17.42
N ASN A 393 10.68 -2.55 -16.59
CA ASN A 393 11.46 -1.39 -17.00
C ASN A 393 12.53 -1.76 -18.04
N LYS A 394 13.23 -2.88 -17.83
CA LYS A 394 14.20 -3.40 -18.80
C LYS A 394 13.56 -3.75 -20.14
N GLN A 395 12.41 -4.41 -20.15
CA GLN A 395 11.67 -4.77 -21.37
C GLN A 395 11.15 -3.55 -22.14
N LYS A 396 10.74 -2.50 -21.42
CA LYS A 396 10.28 -1.23 -22.00
C LYS A 396 11.42 -0.32 -22.46
N GLY A 397 12.68 -0.61 -22.08
CA GLY A 397 13.85 0.22 -22.39
C GLY A 397 13.84 1.60 -21.72
N LYS A 398 13.00 1.81 -20.71
CA LYS A 398 12.86 3.03 -19.92
C LYS A 398 12.21 2.72 -18.58
N GLN A 399 12.30 3.67 -17.64
CA GLN A 399 11.52 3.59 -16.42
C GLN A 399 10.03 3.81 -16.73
N PHE A 400 9.27 2.75 -16.63
CA PHE A 400 7.84 2.68 -16.89
C PHE A 400 7.06 2.52 -15.57
N VAL A 401 7.57 1.65 -14.70
CA VAL A 401 7.13 1.47 -13.33
C VAL A 401 8.12 2.19 -12.41
N GLN A 402 7.65 2.76 -11.31
CA GLN A 402 8.51 3.38 -10.30
C GLN A 402 9.59 2.38 -9.86
N GLY A 403 10.84 2.70 -10.14
CA GLY A 403 11.99 1.87 -9.78
C GLY A 403 12.42 2.10 -8.33
N LEU A 404 13.32 1.24 -7.86
CA LEU A 404 13.86 1.27 -6.50
C LEU A 404 14.60 2.56 -6.19
N SER A 405 15.39 3.09 -7.12
CA SER A 405 16.10 4.36 -6.96
C SER A 405 15.13 5.52 -6.76
N SER A 406 14.10 5.62 -7.61
CA SER A 406 13.08 6.65 -7.50
C SER A 406 12.33 6.56 -6.17
N ALA A 407 11.82 5.38 -5.82
CA ALA A 407 11.13 5.17 -4.55
C ALA A 407 12.03 5.40 -3.32
N GLY A 408 13.32 5.12 -3.45
CA GLY A 408 14.31 5.32 -2.38
C GLY A 408 14.76 6.76 -2.19
N THR A 409 14.39 7.68 -3.09
CA THR A 409 14.75 9.11 -3.01
C THR A 409 13.57 10.04 -2.87
N GLU A 410 12.40 9.65 -3.37
CA GLU A 410 11.15 10.39 -3.25
C GLU A 410 10.67 10.37 -1.79
N GLY A 411 10.26 11.51 -1.23
CA GLY A 411 9.62 11.62 0.06
C GLY A 411 10.39 11.07 1.27
N ARG A 412 11.67 10.72 1.14
CA ARG A 412 12.47 10.09 2.21
C ARG A 412 11.81 8.85 2.81
N TRP A 413 11.04 8.14 2.02
CA TRP A 413 10.24 6.99 2.51
C TRP A 413 11.08 5.87 3.11
N MET A 414 12.30 5.70 2.59
CA MET A 414 13.24 4.64 2.94
C MET A 414 14.57 5.23 3.40
N ILE A 415 15.42 4.39 3.99
CA ILE A 415 16.79 4.81 4.32
C ILE A 415 17.58 5.10 3.05
N SER A 416 18.49 6.07 3.11
CA SER A 416 19.22 6.54 1.92
C SER A 416 20.08 5.49 1.25
N SER A 417 20.55 4.48 1.99
CA SER A 417 21.35 3.37 1.46
C SER A 417 20.53 2.39 0.60
N PHE A 418 19.18 2.37 0.73
CA PHE A 418 18.33 1.43 -0.01
C PHE A 418 18.44 1.61 -1.53
N LYS A 419 18.59 2.84 -2.00
CA LYS A 419 18.78 3.13 -3.44
C LYS A 419 19.99 2.42 -4.07
N SER A 420 20.96 1.94 -3.29
CA SER A 420 22.13 1.21 -3.80
C SER A 420 21.79 -0.17 -4.37
N TYR A 421 20.58 -0.66 -4.13
CA TYR A 421 20.07 -1.91 -4.71
C TYR A 421 19.41 -1.73 -6.08
N ASP A 422 19.26 -0.49 -6.57
CA ASP A 422 18.72 -0.22 -7.91
C ASP A 422 19.56 -0.92 -8.99
N GLY A 423 18.89 -1.64 -9.88
CA GLY A 423 19.53 -2.52 -10.87
C GLY A 423 20.18 -3.78 -10.29
N LYS A 424 19.99 -4.04 -8.98
CA LYS A 424 20.51 -5.20 -8.25
C LYS A 424 19.42 -5.85 -7.39
N GLU A 425 18.17 -5.75 -7.81
CA GLU A 425 17.02 -6.22 -7.04
C GLU A 425 17.14 -7.71 -6.68
N ASN A 426 17.82 -8.51 -7.52
CA ASN A 426 18.13 -9.91 -7.26
C ASN A 426 19.07 -10.15 -6.07
N THR A 427 19.70 -9.09 -5.55
CA THR A 427 20.55 -9.18 -4.36
C THR A 427 19.81 -8.90 -3.05
N LEU A 428 18.56 -8.42 -3.10
CA LEU A 428 17.74 -8.22 -1.91
C LEU A 428 17.34 -9.57 -1.30
N PRO A 429 17.43 -9.75 0.03
CA PRO A 429 16.99 -10.98 0.70
C PRO A 429 15.47 -11.06 0.88
N PHE A 430 14.73 -10.05 0.41
CA PHE A 430 13.27 -9.98 0.41
C PHE A 430 12.75 -9.41 -0.91
N ASP A 431 11.45 -9.49 -1.13
CA ASP A 431 10.69 -8.68 -2.09
C ASP A 431 9.28 -8.42 -1.52
N GLN A 432 8.53 -7.49 -2.07
CA GLN A 432 7.34 -6.91 -1.45
C GLN A 432 6.24 -7.91 -1.07
N HIS A 433 6.19 -9.10 -1.70
CA HIS A 433 5.33 -10.19 -1.25
C HIS A 433 5.58 -10.62 0.21
N MET A 434 6.81 -10.47 0.70
CA MET A 434 7.14 -10.78 2.09
C MET A 434 6.65 -9.68 3.05
N LEU A 435 6.69 -8.39 2.65
CA LEU A 435 6.10 -7.31 3.43
C LEU A 435 4.58 -7.48 3.55
N VAL A 436 3.93 -7.82 2.42
CA VAL A 436 2.50 -8.14 2.37
C VAL A 436 2.18 -9.33 3.29
N ALA A 437 2.99 -10.38 3.23
CA ALA A 437 2.84 -11.58 4.04
C ALA A 437 2.98 -11.33 5.56
N MET A 438 3.74 -10.32 5.99
CA MET A 438 3.86 -9.95 7.41
C MET A 438 2.51 -9.57 8.04
N VAL A 439 1.50 -9.19 7.27
CA VAL A 439 0.17 -8.90 7.80
C VAL A 439 -0.55 -10.20 8.21
N ALA A 440 -0.24 -11.33 7.57
CA ALA A 440 -0.86 -12.62 7.91
C ALA A 440 -0.54 -13.07 9.36
N PRO A 441 -1.52 -13.66 10.08
CA PRO A 441 -2.81 -14.17 9.62
C PRO A 441 -3.95 -13.15 9.61
N ARG A 442 -3.71 -11.89 9.99
CA ARG A 442 -4.72 -10.83 10.09
C ARG A 442 -5.28 -10.43 8.72
N ALA A 443 -6.39 -9.69 8.71
CA ALA A 443 -7.08 -9.36 7.48
C ALA A 443 -6.33 -8.31 6.65
N LEU A 444 -6.24 -8.55 5.33
CA LEU A 444 -5.61 -7.67 4.36
C LEU A 444 -6.42 -7.59 3.07
N LEU A 445 -6.84 -6.38 2.72
CA LEU A 445 -7.48 -6.07 1.44
C LEU A 445 -6.59 -5.10 0.66
N ILE A 446 -5.92 -5.56 -0.39
CA ILE A 446 -5.13 -4.69 -1.27
C ILE A 446 -6.02 -4.21 -2.40
N LEU A 447 -6.09 -2.88 -2.58
CA LEU A 447 -6.85 -2.22 -3.63
C LEU A 447 -5.86 -1.54 -4.58
N ASP A 448 -5.81 -1.97 -5.84
CA ASP A 448 -4.89 -1.42 -6.83
C ASP A 448 -5.62 -0.90 -8.08
N ASN A 449 -4.93 -0.05 -8.83
CA ASN A 449 -5.41 0.59 -10.05
C ASN A 449 -4.62 0.13 -11.26
N ALA A 450 -5.25 -0.64 -12.14
CA ALA A 450 -4.64 -1.12 -13.37
C ALA A 450 -4.33 0.00 -14.39
N GLY A 451 -4.97 1.17 -14.27
CA GLY A 451 -4.76 2.30 -15.17
C GLY A 451 -3.56 3.19 -14.81
N GLN A 452 -2.86 2.91 -13.70
CA GLN A 452 -1.72 3.72 -13.23
C GLN A 452 -0.39 3.01 -13.51
N GLU A 453 0.17 3.25 -14.70
CA GLU A 453 1.41 2.61 -15.16
C GLU A 453 2.57 2.76 -14.16
N TRP A 454 2.71 3.94 -13.55
CA TRP A 454 3.76 4.24 -12.57
C TRP A 454 3.70 3.35 -11.33
N LEU A 455 2.51 2.92 -10.92
CA LEU A 455 2.32 2.03 -9.77
C LEU A 455 2.66 0.58 -10.10
N GLY A 456 2.65 0.21 -11.38
CA GLY A 456 3.05 -1.11 -11.84
C GLY A 456 1.94 -2.16 -11.77
N GLU A 457 1.03 -2.16 -12.76
CA GLU A 457 -0.06 -3.13 -12.85
C GLU A 457 0.43 -4.58 -12.74
N VAL A 458 1.44 -4.97 -13.51
CA VAL A 458 1.97 -6.36 -13.52
C VAL A 458 2.72 -6.70 -12.22
N PRO A 459 3.71 -5.90 -11.76
CA PRO A 459 4.43 -6.25 -10.54
C PRO A 459 3.55 -6.22 -9.29
N SER A 460 2.51 -5.38 -9.23
CA SER A 460 1.55 -5.37 -8.13
C SER A 460 0.66 -6.60 -8.15
N ASN A 461 0.16 -6.99 -9.32
CA ASN A 461 -0.62 -8.21 -9.49
C ASN A 461 0.17 -9.46 -9.07
N TYR A 462 1.43 -9.56 -9.52
CA TYR A 462 2.31 -10.68 -9.17
C TYR A 462 2.61 -10.70 -7.66
N CYS A 463 2.76 -9.52 -7.04
CA CYS A 463 2.89 -9.40 -5.59
C CYS A 463 1.66 -9.97 -4.87
N GLY A 464 0.47 -9.58 -5.31
CA GLY A 464 -0.80 -10.07 -4.79
C GLY A 464 -0.91 -11.59 -4.85
N GLN A 465 -0.57 -12.18 -5.99
CA GLN A 465 -0.61 -13.64 -6.17
C GLN A 465 0.45 -14.38 -5.35
N ALA A 466 1.69 -13.85 -5.29
CA ALA A 466 2.76 -14.47 -4.51
C ALA A 466 2.51 -14.41 -3.00
N SER A 467 1.93 -13.32 -2.51
CA SER A 467 1.62 -13.15 -1.09
C SER A 467 0.52 -14.09 -0.60
N LYS A 468 -0.41 -14.46 -1.49
CA LYS A 468 -1.49 -15.40 -1.17
C LYS A 468 -0.98 -16.75 -0.68
N GLU A 469 0.19 -17.18 -1.15
CA GLU A 469 0.82 -18.44 -0.74
C GLU A 469 0.99 -18.55 0.79
N VAL A 470 1.25 -17.43 1.47
CA VAL A 470 1.40 -17.42 2.93
C VAL A 470 0.05 -17.55 3.62
N TYR A 471 -0.98 -16.87 3.13
CA TYR A 471 -2.33 -16.99 3.67
C TYR A 471 -2.89 -18.42 3.48
N ASP A 472 -2.59 -19.02 2.32
CA ASP A 472 -2.95 -20.43 2.05
C ASP A 472 -2.22 -21.40 2.97
N ALA A 473 -0.90 -21.21 3.18
CA ALA A 473 -0.10 -22.03 4.08
C ALA A 473 -0.60 -22.00 5.53
N LEU A 474 -1.06 -20.83 5.97
CA LEU A 474 -1.62 -20.62 7.30
C LEU A 474 -3.08 -21.10 7.43
N GLY A 475 -3.74 -21.44 6.31
CA GLY A 475 -5.14 -21.87 6.29
C GLY A 475 -6.14 -20.74 6.55
N VAL A 476 -5.77 -19.49 6.23
CA VAL A 476 -6.58 -18.27 6.43
C VAL A 476 -6.80 -17.51 5.13
N THR A 477 -7.01 -18.22 4.05
CA THR A 477 -7.19 -17.67 2.69
C THR A 477 -8.26 -16.59 2.63
N GLU A 478 -9.33 -16.72 3.42
CA GLU A 478 -10.41 -15.75 3.47
C GLU A 478 -10.04 -14.40 4.13
N ASN A 479 -8.90 -14.32 4.80
CA ASN A 479 -8.38 -13.08 5.39
C ASN A 479 -7.62 -12.23 4.37
N TYR A 480 -7.48 -12.70 3.12
CA TYR A 480 -6.69 -12.01 2.11
C TYR A 480 -7.45 -11.82 0.81
N THR A 481 -7.56 -10.58 0.36
CA THR A 481 -8.05 -10.24 -0.98
C THR A 481 -7.07 -9.28 -1.65
N TYR A 482 -6.75 -9.55 -2.91
CA TYR A 482 -6.11 -8.62 -3.82
C TYR A 482 -7.11 -8.26 -4.92
N SER A 483 -7.38 -6.96 -5.07
CA SER A 483 -8.33 -6.43 -6.05
C SER A 483 -7.65 -5.35 -6.89
N GLN A 484 -7.69 -5.51 -8.21
CA GLN A 484 -7.09 -4.59 -9.16
C GLN A 484 -8.11 -4.21 -10.24
N GLU A 485 -8.49 -2.94 -10.26
CA GLU A 485 -9.47 -2.38 -11.21
C GLU A 485 -8.89 -1.15 -11.89
N GLY A 486 -9.06 -1.02 -13.21
CA GLY A 486 -8.66 0.15 -13.98
C GLY A 486 -9.82 1.08 -14.28
N GLY A 487 -9.52 2.19 -14.99
CA GLY A 487 -10.55 3.10 -15.50
C GLY A 487 -11.03 4.15 -14.51
N HIS A 488 -10.31 4.37 -13.42
CA HIS A 488 -10.60 5.41 -12.42
C HIS A 488 -9.37 6.28 -12.14
N ALA A 489 -9.60 7.46 -11.57
CA ALA A 489 -8.52 8.36 -11.17
C ALA A 489 -7.73 7.78 -9.99
N HIS A 490 -6.45 8.16 -9.88
CA HIS A 490 -5.59 7.78 -8.78
C HIS A 490 -6.20 8.14 -7.43
N CYS A 491 -6.22 7.19 -6.50
CA CYS A 491 -6.84 7.29 -5.17
C CYS A 491 -8.37 7.46 -5.18
N SER A 492 -9.02 7.21 -6.29
CA SER A 492 -10.47 7.16 -6.37
C SER A 492 -10.93 5.71 -6.28
N LEU A 493 -11.79 5.38 -5.34
CA LEU A 493 -12.29 4.01 -5.19
C LEU A 493 -13.38 3.74 -6.25
N PRO A 494 -13.22 2.78 -7.16
CA PRO A 494 -14.24 2.40 -8.13
C PRO A 494 -15.35 1.56 -7.49
N ASN A 495 -16.54 1.58 -8.10
CA ASN A 495 -17.71 0.86 -7.57
C ASN A 495 -17.46 -0.65 -7.39
N GLY A 496 -16.62 -1.25 -8.24
CA GLY A 496 -16.30 -2.67 -8.14
C GLY A 496 -15.56 -3.04 -6.86
N GLN A 497 -14.84 -2.10 -6.27
CA GLN A 497 -14.10 -2.30 -5.01
C GLN A 497 -14.89 -1.86 -3.77
N PHE A 498 -16.04 -1.17 -3.93
CA PHE A 498 -16.88 -0.74 -2.80
C PHE A 498 -17.39 -1.91 -1.95
N ASP A 499 -17.91 -2.94 -2.61
CA ASP A 499 -18.48 -4.10 -1.90
C ASP A 499 -17.38 -4.89 -1.18
N GLU A 500 -16.18 -4.97 -1.76
CA GLU A 500 -15.03 -5.61 -1.12
C GLU A 500 -14.63 -4.91 0.18
N VAL A 501 -14.59 -3.57 0.17
CA VAL A 501 -14.33 -2.77 1.38
C VAL A 501 -15.40 -3.04 2.44
N LYS A 502 -16.69 -3.02 2.06
CA LYS A 502 -17.81 -3.28 2.99
C LYS A 502 -17.76 -4.70 3.55
N ASP A 503 -17.45 -5.70 2.71
CA ASP A 503 -17.36 -7.10 3.15
C ASP A 503 -16.24 -7.28 4.18
N PHE A 504 -15.07 -6.70 3.93
CA PHE A 504 -13.97 -6.73 4.88
C PHE A 504 -14.29 -6.01 6.19
N MET A 505 -14.88 -4.81 6.11
CA MET A 505 -15.30 -4.05 7.30
C MET A 505 -16.37 -4.81 8.10
N ASN A 506 -17.38 -5.36 7.41
CA ASN A 506 -18.43 -6.15 8.06
C ASN A 506 -17.84 -7.38 8.76
N LYS A 507 -16.96 -8.13 8.08
CA LYS A 507 -16.41 -9.38 8.64
C LYS A 507 -15.43 -9.12 9.77
N PHE A 508 -14.42 -8.27 9.54
CA PHE A 508 -13.27 -8.17 10.41
C PHE A 508 -13.35 -7.07 11.48
N LEU A 509 -14.29 -6.13 11.35
CA LEU A 509 -14.52 -5.10 12.36
C LEU A 509 -15.87 -5.25 13.06
N LEU A 510 -16.91 -5.67 12.33
CA LEU A 510 -18.28 -5.70 12.83
C LEU A 510 -18.78 -7.11 13.14
N GLY A 511 -17.95 -8.16 12.93
CA GLY A 511 -18.29 -9.56 13.21
C GLY A 511 -19.46 -10.09 12.41
N LYS A 512 -19.78 -9.48 11.25
CA LYS A 512 -20.89 -9.91 10.39
C LYS A 512 -20.40 -10.91 9.35
N ASP A 513 -21.29 -11.78 8.91
CA ASP A 513 -20.98 -12.71 7.82
C ASP A 513 -20.80 -11.96 6.50
N ALA A 514 -19.67 -12.19 5.82
CA ALA A 514 -19.33 -11.62 4.52
C ALA A 514 -18.35 -12.50 3.76
N LYS A 515 -18.37 -12.43 2.44
CA LYS A 515 -17.51 -13.24 1.56
C LYS A 515 -16.25 -12.47 1.19
N THR A 516 -15.12 -13.00 1.60
CA THR A 516 -13.79 -12.45 1.36
C THR A 516 -12.86 -13.54 0.79
N GLY A 517 -11.62 -13.25 0.49
CA GLY A 517 -10.63 -14.27 0.12
C GLY A 517 -10.50 -14.54 -1.39
N LYS A 518 -10.44 -13.46 -2.22
CA LYS A 518 -10.30 -13.61 -3.67
C LYS A 518 -9.09 -12.85 -4.24
N ILE A 519 -8.67 -13.26 -5.42
CA ILE A 519 -7.79 -12.47 -6.28
C ILE A 519 -8.64 -12.00 -7.46
N ASP A 520 -8.89 -10.69 -7.56
CA ASP A 520 -9.70 -10.09 -8.62
C ASP A 520 -8.87 -9.09 -9.44
N TYR A 521 -8.73 -9.36 -10.71
CA TYR A 521 -8.09 -8.48 -11.69
C TYR A 521 -8.80 -8.54 -13.04
N SER A 522 -10.09 -8.85 -13.02
CA SER A 522 -10.91 -9.02 -14.23
C SER A 522 -11.05 -7.75 -15.07
N LYS A 523 -10.77 -6.58 -14.47
CA LYS A 523 -10.83 -5.26 -15.12
C LYS A 523 -9.45 -4.65 -15.39
N ASN A 524 -8.43 -5.46 -15.53
CA ASN A 524 -7.10 -5.02 -15.88
C ASN A 524 -7.02 -4.47 -17.31
N THR A 525 -6.06 -3.58 -17.55
CA THR A 525 -5.83 -2.95 -18.86
C THR A 525 -5.02 -3.83 -19.79
N GLN A 526 -4.33 -4.83 -19.26
CA GLN A 526 -3.50 -5.78 -20.01
C GLN A 526 -3.69 -7.21 -19.50
N THR A 527 -3.31 -8.18 -20.34
CA THR A 527 -3.35 -9.59 -19.94
C THR A 527 -2.31 -9.86 -18.86
N ILE A 528 -2.77 -10.34 -17.72
CA ILE A 528 -1.90 -10.80 -16.62
C ILE A 528 -1.64 -12.29 -16.81
N ASN A 529 -0.36 -12.63 -16.91
CA ASN A 529 0.10 -14.01 -17.10
C ASN A 529 1.14 -14.37 -16.03
N PHE A 530 0.69 -14.46 -14.78
CA PHE A 530 1.54 -14.91 -13.69
C PHE A 530 1.83 -16.40 -13.83
N LYS A 531 3.07 -16.71 -14.19
CA LYS A 531 3.55 -18.08 -14.17
C LYS A 531 4.35 -18.30 -12.89
N LYS A 532 3.73 -18.99 -11.93
CA LYS A 532 4.34 -19.25 -10.62
C LYS A 532 5.76 -19.78 -10.75
N SER A 533 6.01 -20.76 -11.62
CA SER A 533 7.33 -21.39 -11.81
C SER A 533 8.44 -20.45 -12.32
N GLU A 534 8.09 -19.32 -12.95
CA GLU A 534 9.08 -18.33 -13.40
C GLU A 534 9.62 -17.51 -12.21
N TRP A 535 8.80 -17.28 -11.17
CA TRP A 535 9.10 -16.39 -10.06
C TRP A 535 9.27 -17.09 -8.71
N ILE A 536 8.64 -18.26 -8.53
CA ILE A 536 8.61 -19.01 -7.28
C ILE A 536 9.24 -20.38 -7.53
N ASP A 537 10.22 -20.76 -6.73
CA ASP A 537 10.93 -22.05 -6.78
C ASP A 537 10.82 -22.83 -5.47
N TRP A 538 10.01 -22.36 -4.55
CA TRP A 538 9.65 -23.11 -3.33
C TRP A 538 8.26 -23.74 -3.45
N GLU A 539 8.03 -24.77 -2.67
CA GLU A 539 6.70 -25.36 -2.45
C GLU A 539 6.04 -24.66 -1.26
N THR A 540 4.76 -24.33 -1.40
CA THR A 540 3.96 -23.77 -0.31
C THR A 540 3.68 -24.85 0.72
N PRO A 541 4.14 -24.71 1.98
CA PRO A 541 3.89 -25.73 3.00
C PRO A 541 2.45 -25.64 3.49
N THR A 542 1.97 -26.74 4.06
CA THR A 542 0.80 -26.71 4.95
C THR A 542 1.31 -26.60 6.38
N LEU A 543 1.17 -25.42 6.98
CA LEU A 543 1.61 -25.18 8.35
C LEU A 543 0.59 -25.79 9.33
N LYS A 544 1.08 -26.59 10.28
CA LYS A 544 0.26 -27.32 11.27
C LYS A 544 -0.09 -26.45 12.47
#